data_4f3f9c01e52522b563f73878ea9a925b
#
_entry.id   4f3f9c01e52522b563f73878ea9a925b
#
_cell.length_a   1.000
_cell.length_b   1.000
_cell.length_c   1.000
_cell.angle_alpha   90.00
_cell.angle_beta   90.00
_cell.angle_gamma   90.00
#
_symmetry.space_group_name_H-M   'P 1'
#
loop_
_entity.id
_entity.type
_entity.pdbx_description
1 polymer ?
#
loop_
_entity_poly.entity_id
_entity_poly.type
_entity_poly.pdbx_seq_one_letter_code
_entity_poly.pdbx_strand_id
1 'polypeptide(L)'
;LIFFGFLSIYLFLKYKKLNQRNDDRSYILLAFSLIFATFAFSVKWTGLLFLGIISLAILADFLKKFCRYARSRETGKFKTAFLKILMLIFIPLLTYYSVILLHLGILYKSGTGNAFMSSAFQKTLSGNNIGENVTPSSDIEKFIELNKTIYASQATTTGTHPDASKWYQWPLDKKPVWYWSKSDSQKSANIYFVGN
;
A
#
# COMPACT_ATOMS: atom_id res chain seq x y z
N LEU A 1 7.94 -5.97 -1.72
CA LEU A 1 6.64 -6.12 -1.07
C LEU A 1 6.69 -7.16 0.04
N ILE A 2 7.00 -8.44 -0.27
CA ILE A 2 7.00 -9.57 0.68
C ILE A 2 7.92 -9.32 1.87
N PHE A 3 9.17 -8.90 1.64
CA PHE A 3 10.13 -8.58 2.70
C PHE A 3 9.56 -7.55 3.68
N PHE A 4 9.12 -6.40 3.21
CA PHE A 4 8.56 -5.35 4.08
C PHE A 4 7.28 -5.81 4.78
N GLY A 5 6.43 -6.57 4.10
CA GLY A 5 5.21 -7.10 4.66
C GLY A 5 5.47 -8.05 5.84
N PHE A 6 6.32 -9.05 5.67
CA PHE A 6 6.65 -9.98 6.76
C PHE A 6 7.45 -9.31 7.88
N LEU A 7 8.35 -8.39 7.56
CA LEU A 7 9.05 -7.61 8.58
C LEU A 7 8.07 -6.79 9.43
N SER A 8 7.06 -6.19 8.80
CA SER A 8 6.01 -5.46 9.53
C SER A 8 5.25 -6.34 10.51
N ILE A 9 4.83 -7.53 10.09
CA ILE A 9 4.15 -8.51 10.96
C ILE A 9 5.07 -8.98 12.09
N TYR A 10 6.34 -9.28 11.81
CA TYR A 10 7.31 -9.67 12.83
C TYR A 10 7.47 -8.59 13.92
N LEU A 11 7.63 -7.33 13.51
CA LEU A 11 7.71 -6.20 14.45
C LEU A 11 6.42 -6.02 15.24
N PHE A 12 5.27 -6.21 14.60
CA PHE A 12 3.97 -6.17 15.26
C PHE A 12 3.82 -7.26 16.33
N LEU A 13 4.28 -8.48 16.07
CA LEU A 13 4.27 -9.55 17.06
C LEU A 13 5.19 -9.23 18.24
N LYS A 14 6.39 -8.69 17.98
CA LYS A 14 7.28 -8.18 19.05
C LYS A 14 6.63 -7.04 19.85
N TYR A 15 6.00 -6.09 19.17
CA TYR A 15 5.21 -5.05 19.81
C TYR A 15 4.17 -5.64 20.76
N LYS A 16 3.36 -6.62 20.32
CA LYS A 16 2.34 -7.25 21.18
C LYS A 16 2.93 -7.84 22.46
N LYS A 17 4.08 -8.51 22.33
CA LYS A 17 4.78 -9.11 23.49
C LYS A 17 5.26 -8.06 24.49
N LEU A 18 5.88 -6.97 24.03
CA LEU A 18 6.34 -5.88 24.90
C LEU A 18 5.18 -5.07 25.48
N ASN A 19 4.16 -4.81 24.70
CA ASN A 19 2.97 -4.09 25.16
C ASN A 19 2.22 -4.80 26.30
N GLN A 20 2.26 -6.15 26.35
CA GLN A 20 1.74 -6.92 27.48
C GLN A 20 2.53 -6.68 28.79
N ARG A 21 3.80 -6.29 28.68
CA ARG A 21 4.69 -5.98 29.79
C ARG A 21 4.67 -4.50 30.21
N ASN A 22 3.82 -3.68 29.55
CA ASN A 22 3.79 -2.22 29.69
C ASN A 22 5.15 -1.54 29.43
N ASP A 23 5.96 -2.08 28.51
CA ASP A 23 7.24 -1.51 28.12
C ASP A 23 7.01 -0.42 27.06
N ASP A 24 7.47 0.80 27.33
CA ASP A 24 7.29 1.96 26.43
C ASP A 24 7.98 1.78 25.07
N ARG A 25 9.01 0.93 24.98
CA ARG A 25 9.62 0.53 23.72
C ARG A 25 8.65 -0.14 22.76
N SER A 26 7.51 -0.61 23.27
CA SER A 26 6.45 -1.16 22.43
C SER A 26 5.95 -0.17 21.39
N TYR A 27 5.84 1.12 21.70
CA TYR A 27 5.38 2.13 20.75
C TYR A 27 6.35 2.33 19.56
N ILE A 28 7.65 2.23 19.83
CA ILE A 28 8.68 2.29 18.77
C ILE A 28 8.53 1.10 17.81
N LEU A 29 8.32 -0.11 18.33
CA LEU A 29 8.09 -1.28 17.51
C LEU A 29 6.79 -1.19 16.70
N LEU A 30 5.74 -0.60 17.29
CA LEU A 30 4.50 -0.35 16.57
C LEU A 30 4.73 0.65 15.43
N ALA A 31 5.46 1.75 15.67
CA ALA A 31 5.77 2.74 14.65
C ALA A 31 6.55 2.11 13.48
N PHE A 32 7.61 1.36 13.75
CA PHE A 32 8.35 0.65 12.70
C PHE A 32 7.49 -0.39 11.97
N SER A 33 6.63 -1.12 12.67
CA SER A 33 5.71 -2.06 12.05
C SER A 33 4.79 -1.36 11.03
N LEU A 34 4.22 -0.20 11.39
CA LEU A 34 3.37 0.59 10.51
C LEU A 34 4.14 1.19 9.33
N ILE A 35 5.38 1.67 9.55
CA ILE A 35 6.25 2.16 8.48
C ILE A 35 6.54 1.06 7.46
N PHE A 36 6.95 -0.13 7.90
CA PHE A 36 7.25 -1.23 6.98
C PHE A 36 6.01 -1.80 6.30
N ALA A 37 4.85 -1.82 6.97
CA ALA A 37 3.58 -2.16 6.32
C ALA A 37 3.24 -1.16 5.21
N THR A 38 3.54 0.12 5.44
CA THR A 38 3.34 1.17 4.44
C THR A 38 4.32 1.06 3.29
N PHE A 39 5.58 0.70 3.52
CA PHE A 39 6.53 0.40 2.44
C PHE A 39 6.05 -0.77 1.58
N ALA A 40 5.48 -1.83 2.18
CA ALA A 40 4.89 -2.91 1.40
C ALA A 40 3.74 -2.41 0.50
N PHE A 41 2.87 -1.56 1.02
CA PHE A 41 1.79 -0.90 0.29
C PHE A 41 2.30 0.04 -0.80
N SER A 42 3.36 0.81 -0.55
CA SER A 42 3.96 1.74 -1.52
C SER A 42 4.56 1.01 -2.73
N VAL A 43 5.02 -0.23 -2.57
CA VAL A 43 5.51 -1.05 -3.68
C VAL A 43 4.36 -1.54 -4.56
N LYS A 44 3.26 -1.97 -3.96
CA LYS A 44 2.06 -2.43 -4.67
C LYS A 44 0.86 -2.39 -3.71
N TRP A 45 -0.30 -1.93 -4.18
CA TRP A 45 -1.50 -1.79 -3.36
C TRP A 45 -1.98 -3.09 -2.69
N THR A 46 -1.63 -4.25 -3.24
CA THR A 46 -1.86 -5.54 -2.56
C THR A 46 -1.14 -5.64 -1.20
N GLY A 47 -0.10 -4.83 -0.96
CA GLY A 47 0.56 -4.69 0.34
C GLY A 47 -0.33 -4.12 1.45
N LEU A 48 -1.48 -3.50 1.11
CA LEU A 48 -2.52 -3.12 2.08
C LEU A 48 -2.98 -4.28 2.97
N LEU A 49 -2.83 -5.52 2.52
CA LEU A 49 -3.13 -6.70 3.32
C LEU A 49 -2.38 -6.69 4.67
N PHE A 50 -1.08 -6.36 4.65
CA PHE A 50 -0.26 -6.34 5.87
C PHE A 50 -0.70 -5.22 6.82
N LEU A 51 -0.93 -4.03 6.27
CA LEU A 51 -1.47 -2.90 7.05
C LEU A 51 -2.88 -3.23 7.58
N GLY A 52 -3.72 -3.88 6.77
CA GLY A 52 -5.07 -4.30 7.14
C GLY A 52 -5.08 -5.28 8.33
N ILE A 53 -4.20 -6.29 8.32
CA ILE A 53 -4.07 -7.24 9.44
C ILE A 53 -3.70 -6.51 10.74
N ILE A 54 -2.72 -5.61 10.69
CA ILE A 54 -2.27 -4.82 11.84
C ILE A 54 -3.41 -3.90 12.31
N SER A 55 -4.10 -3.24 11.36
CA SER A 55 -5.22 -2.34 11.65
C SER A 55 -6.36 -3.06 12.35
N LEU A 56 -6.77 -4.22 11.88
CA LEU A 56 -7.82 -5.04 12.49
C LEU A 56 -7.45 -5.45 13.92
N ALA A 57 -6.19 -5.83 14.16
CA ALA A 57 -5.73 -6.20 15.49
C ALA A 57 -5.72 -5.02 16.47
N ILE A 58 -5.31 -3.82 16.01
CA ILE A 58 -5.33 -2.59 16.82
C ILE A 58 -6.77 -2.15 17.10
N LEU A 59 -7.63 -2.19 16.08
CA LEU A 59 -9.04 -1.83 16.19
C LEU A 59 -9.79 -2.75 17.16
N ALA A 60 -9.54 -4.06 17.10
CA ALA A 60 -10.12 -5.02 18.03
C ALA A 60 -9.68 -4.75 19.49
N ASP A 61 -8.41 -4.41 19.71
CA ASP A 61 -7.90 -4.02 21.04
C ASP A 61 -8.54 -2.70 21.51
N PHE A 62 -8.67 -1.73 20.61
CA PHE A 62 -9.34 -0.45 20.90
C PHE A 62 -10.80 -0.65 21.29
N LEU A 63 -11.58 -1.42 20.52
CA LEU A 63 -12.99 -1.67 20.80
C LEU A 63 -13.19 -2.36 22.16
N LYS A 64 -12.36 -3.36 22.50
CA LYS A 64 -12.38 -4.02 23.81
C LYS A 64 -12.14 -3.02 24.95
N LYS A 65 -11.17 -2.12 24.80
CA LYS A 65 -10.85 -1.11 25.82
C LYS A 65 -11.88 0.01 25.88
N PHE A 66 -12.46 0.38 24.75
CA PHE A 66 -13.57 1.33 24.68
C PHE A 66 -14.82 0.82 25.42
N CYS A 67 -15.23 -0.43 25.18
CA CYS A 67 -16.34 -1.05 25.88
C CYS A 67 -16.08 -1.13 27.40
N ARG A 68 -14.85 -1.41 27.82
CA ARG A 68 -14.47 -1.42 29.24
C ARG A 68 -14.48 -0.01 29.83
N TYR A 69 -13.99 1.00 29.10
CA TYR A 69 -14.07 2.40 29.51
C TYR A 69 -15.52 2.86 29.71
N ALA A 70 -16.40 2.53 28.78
CA ALA A 70 -17.82 2.86 28.86
C ALA A 70 -18.48 2.23 30.10
N ARG A 71 -18.01 1.05 30.55
CA ARG A 71 -18.54 0.33 31.71
C ARG A 71 -17.91 0.75 33.06
N SER A 72 -16.58 0.98 33.11
CA SER A 72 -15.84 1.19 34.36
C SER A 72 -15.08 2.51 34.41
N ARG A 73 -15.17 3.38 33.40
CA ARG A 73 -14.46 4.68 33.30
C ARG A 73 -12.95 4.61 33.50
N GLU A 74 -12.31 3.50 33.12
CA GLU A 74 -10.83 3.34 33.17
C GLU A 74 -10.13 4.22 32.11
N THR A 75 -9.90 5.48 32.41
CA THR A 75 -9.38 6.50 31.47
C THR A 75 -7.98 6.20 30.95
N GLY A 76 -7.09 5.64 31.79
CA GLY A 76 -5.70 5.37 31.40
C GLY A 76 -5.58 4.36 30.25
N LYS A 77 -6.31 3.26 30.32
CA LYS A 77 -6.30 2.23 29.25
C LYS A 77 -6.95 2.73 27.96
N PHE A 78 -7.92 3.62 28.06
CA PHE A 78 -8.54 4.25 26.88
C PHE A 78 -7.56 5.19 26.18
N LYS A 79 -6.86 6.07 26.90
CA LYS A 79 -5.87 7.00 26.33
C LYS A 79 -4.78 6.26 25.54
N THR A 80 -4.24 5.18 26.10
CA THR A 80 -3.22 4.37 25.39
C THR A 80 -3.76 3.69 24.13
N ALA A 81 -5.02 3.26 24.16
CA ALA A 81 -5.66 2.67 22.97
C ALA A 81 -5.92 3.73 21.89
N PHE A 82 -6.36 4.92 22.28
CA PHE A 82 -6.59 6.04 21.38
C PHE A 82 -5.28 6.51 20.71
N LEU A 83 -4.18 6.59 21.45
CA LEU A 83 -2.87 6.91 20.88
C LEU A 83 -2.48 5.92 19.76
N LYS A 84 -2.76 4.63 19.92
CA LYS A 84 -2.47 3.61 18.89
C LYS A 84 -3.31 3.80 17.63
N ILE A 85 -4.55 4.26 17.76
CA ILE A 85 -5.39 4.64 16.61
C ILE A 85 -4.79 5.86 15.90
N LEU A 86 -4.34 6.87 16.63
CA LEU A 86 -3.65 8.02 16.01
C LEU A 86 -2.39 7.58 15.28
N MET A 87 -1.56 6.72 15.87
CA MET A 87 -0.39 6.16 15.20
C MET A 87 -0.77 5.40 13.93
N LEU A 88 -1.84 4.59 13.98
CA LEU A 88 -2.33 3.83 12.84
C LEU A 88 -2.78 4.73 11.67
N ILE A 89 -3.28 5.92 11.94
CA ILE A 89 -3.71 6.87 10.91
C ILE A 89 -2.52 7.69 10.40
N PHE A 90 -1.81 8.35 11.30
CA PHE A 90 -0.80 9.35 10.93
C PHE A 90 0.49 8.73 10.40
N ILE A 91 0.99 7.63 10.97
CA ILE A 91 2.26 7.03 10.53
C ILE A 91 2.17 6.52 9.09
N PRO A 92 1.16 5.70 8.69
CA PRO A 92 1.03 5.28 7.31
C PRO A 92 0.80 6.45 6.34
N LEU A 93 -0.03 7.41 6.71
CA LEU A 93 -0.31 8.57 5.86
C LEU A 93 0.95 9.38 5.57
N LEU A 94 1.71 9.74 6.62
CA LEU A 94 2.95 10.51 6.48
C LEU A 94 4.02 9.71 5.74
N THR A 95 4.17 8.42 6.05
CA THR A 95 5.14 7.55 5.38
C THR A 95 4.82 7.42 3.89
N TYR A 96 3.58 7.16 3.53
CA TYR A 96 3.16 7.01 2.13
C TYR A 96 3.35 8.32 1.35
N TYR A 97 2.91 9.43 1.94
CA TYR A 97 3.13 10.76 1.35
C TYR A 97 4.62 11.05 1.12
N SER A 98 5.47 10.77 2.12
CA SER A 98 6.92 10.99 2.00
C SER A 98 7.55 10.11 0.91
N VAL A 99 7.12 8.85 0.79
CA VAL A 99 7.60 7.95 -0.28
C VAL A 99 7.24 8.49 -1.67
N ILE A 100 6.02 8.98 -1.85
CA ILE A 100 5.59 9.58 -3.12
C ILE A 100 6.34 10.88 -3.41
N LEU A 101 6.55 11.75 -2.42
CA LEU A 101 7.36 12.96 -2.61
C LEU A 101 8.80 12.64 -2.99
N LEU A 102 9.40 11.65 -2.34
CA LEU A 102 10.74 11.18 -2.69
C LEU A 102 10.78 10.64 -4.12
N HIS A 103 9.77 9.85 -4.51
CA HIS A 103 9.64 9.34 -5.89
C HIS A 103 9.56 10.48 -6.91
N LEU A 104 8.70 11.48 -6.66
CA LEU A 104 8.57 12.65 -7.55
C LEU A 104 9.84 13.51 -7.60
N GLY A 105 10.57 13.60 -6.49
CA GLY A 105 11.85 14.32 -6.43
C GLY A 105 12.97 13.63 -7.20
N ILE A 106 13.02 12.29 -7.17
CA ILE A 106 14.01 11.51 -7.93
C ILE A 106 13.66 11.47 -9.42
N LEU A 107 12.38 11.27 -9.76
CA LEU A 107 11.89 11.19 -11.14
C LEU A 107 11.36 12.55 -11.64
N TYR A 108 12.22 13.54 -11.62
CA TYR A 108 11.87 14.91 -12.01
C TYR A 108 11.90 15.18 -13.52
N LYS A 109 12.38 14.22 -14.33
CA LYS A 109 12.44 14.36 -15.79
C LYS A 109 11.18 13.79 -16.46
N SER A 110 10.82 14.40 -17.59
CA SER A 110 9.71 13.91 -18.41
C SER A 110 10.06 12.55 -19.04
N GLY A 111 9.05 11.71 -19.23
CA GLY A 111 9.17 10.38 -19.82
C GLY A 111 7.86 9.91 -20.45
N THR A 112 7.83 8.69 -20.98
CA THR A 112 6.66 8.13 -21.68
C THR A 112 5.39 8.04 -20.83
N GLY A 113 5.52 7.96 -19.50
CA GLY A 113 4.38 7.93 -18.58
C GLY A 113 3.66 9.26 -18.37
N ASN A 114 4.23 10.37 -18.84
CA ASN A 114 3.66 11.71 -18.63
C ASN A 114 2.29 11.89 -19.30
N ALA A 115 2.03 11.18 -20.40
CA ALA A 115 0.78 11.29 -21.15
C ALA A 115 -0.48 10.96 -20.31
N PHE A 116 -0.31 10.25 -19.19
CA PHE A 116 -1.40 9.93 -18.27
C PHE A 116 -1.70 11.05 -17.26
N MET A 117 -0.85 12.09 -17.19
CA MET A 117 -0.95 13.18 -16.24
C MET A 117 -1.43 14.47 -16.89
N SER A 118 -2.06 15.35 -16.09
CA SER A 118 -2.51 16.66 -16.56
C SER A 118 -1.35 17.53 -17.03
N SER A 119 -1.65 18.54 -17.84
CA SER A 119 -0.65 19.52 -18.29
C SER A 119 -0.01 20.25 -17.12
N ALA A 120 -0.76 20.53 -16.05
CA ALA A 120 -0.26 21.16 -14.83
C ALA A 120 0.77 20.29 -14.09
N PHE A 121 0.53 18.96 -14.01
CA PHE A 121 1.50 18.01 -13.49
C PHE A 121 2.74 17.95 -14.39
N GLN A 122 2.54 17.79 -15.70
CA GLN A 122 3.63 17.67 -16.67
C GLN A 122 4.54 18.90 -16.67
N LYS A 123 4.00 20.09 -16.42
CA LYS A 123 4.78 21.34 -16.32
C LYS A 123 5.79 21.33 -15.18
N THR A 124 5.58 20.52 -14.14
CA THR A 124 6.54 20.37 -13.04
C THR A 124 7.74 19.49 -13.40
N LEU A 125 7.69 18.79 -14.54
CA LEU A 125 8.73 17.87 -14.98
C LEU A 125 9.69 18.55 -15.97
N SER A 126 10.98 18.34 -15.79
CA SER A 126 12.01 18.88 -16.67
C SER A 126 11.98 18.18 -18.04
N GLY A 127 12.08 18.96 -19.10
CA GLY A 127 12.09 18.45 -20.50
C GLY A 127 10.72 18.41 -21.18
N ASN A 128 9.66 18.93 -20.56
CA ASN A 128 8.37 19.13 -21.22
C ASN A 128 8.26 20.54 -21.84
N ASN A 129 7.71 20.62 -23.03
CA ASN A 129 7.42 21.89 -23.76
C ASN A 129 5.95 22.29 -23.54
N ILE A 130 5.54 22.47 -22.28
CA ILE A 130 4.18 22.91 -21.97
C ILE A 130 4.15 24.44 -21.91
N GLY A 131 3.15 25.04 -22.57
CA GLY A 131 3.00 26.50 -22.71
C GLY A 131 3.04 27.25 -21.38
N GLU A 132 3.46 28.50 -21.42
CA GLU A 132 3.64 29.37 -20.24
C GLU A 132 2.35 29.61 -19.46
N ASN A 133 1.19 29.54 -20.10
CA ASN A 133 -0.13 29.82 -19.52
C ASN A 133 -0.66 28.76 -18.55
N VAL A 134 0.06 27.62 -18.38
CA VAL A 134 -0.34 26.55 -17.46
C VAL A 134 0.35 26.77 -16.12
N THR A 135 -0.42 26.86 -15.02
CA THR A 135 0.11 26.87 -13.65
C THR A 135 0.62 25.47 -13.27
N PRO A 136 1.86 25.31 -12.78
CA PRO A 136 2.36 24.01 -12.34
C PRO A 136 1.62 23.52 -11.09
N SER A 137 1.36 22.23 -10.99
CA SER A 137 0.74 21.58 -9.83
C SER A 137 1.63 21.67 -8.59
N SER A 138 1.01 21.87 -7.43
CA SER A 138 1.65 21.72 -6.12
C SER A 138 1.94 20.24 -5.82
N ASP A 139 2.78 19.96 -4.81
CA ASP A 139 3.12 18.59 -4.43
C ASP A 139 1.90 17.78 -3.93
N ILE A 140 0.96 18.45 -3.27
CA ILE A 140 -0.30 17.82 -2.83
C ILE A 140 -1.19 17.48 -4.03
N GLU A 141 -1.30 18.37 -4.99
CA GLU A 141 -2.07 18.11 -6.22
C GLU A 141 -1.46 16.96 -7.02
N LYS A 142 -0.13 16.93 -7.19
CA LYS A 142 0.59 15.82 -7.82
C LYS A 142 0.33 14.49 -7.09
N PHE A 143 0.39 14.49 -5.76
CA PHE A 143 0.10 13.31 -4.95
C PHE A 143 -1.32 12.80 -5.18
N ILE A 144 -2.31 13.68 -5.15
CA ILE A 144 -3.72 13.33 -5.36
C ILE A 144 -3.94 12.82 -6.79
N GLU A 145 -3.43 13.53 -7.80
CA GLU A 145 -3.57 13.17 -9.21
C GLU A 145 -2.94 11.81 -9.51
N LEU A 146 -1.71 11.56 -9.03
CA LEU A 146 -1.03 10.29 -9.21
C LEU A 146 -1.86 9.13 -8.64
N ASN A 147 -2.37 9.26 -7.42
CA ASN A 147 -3.18 8.22 -6.80
C ASN A 147 -4.52 8.01 -7.52
N LYS A 148 -5.16 9.07 -8.00
CA LYS A 148 -6.38 8.95 -8.83
C LYS A 148 -6.10 8.21 -10.13
N THR A 149 -5.00 8.53 -10.81
CA THR A 149 -4.60 7.89 -12.06
C THR A 149 -4.28 6.40 -11.86
N ILE A 150 -3.53 6.06 -10.79
CA ILE A 150 -3.27 4.66 -10.43
C ILE A 150 -4.58 3.91 -10.17
N TYR A 151 -5.49 4.48 -9.39
CA TYR A 151 -6.79 3.88 -9.10
C TYR A 151 -7.62 3.68 -10.37
N ALA A 152 -7.75 4.71 -11.21
CA ALA A 152 -8.50 4.66 -12.45
C ALA A 152 -7.92 3.59 -13.40
N SER A 153 -6.60 3.54 -13.57
CA SER A 153 -5.92 2.53 -14.37
C SER A 153 -6.21 1.11 -13.88
N GLN A 154 -6.22 0.88 -12.58
CA GLN A 154 -6.52 -0.44 -12.01
C GLN A 154 -8.00 -0.82 -12.12
N ALA A 155 -8.90 0.16 -11.93
CA ALA A 155 -10.35 -0.07 -12.00
C ALA A 155 -10.85 -0.32 -13.43
N THR A 156 -10.19 0.26 -14.42
CA THR A 156 -10.56 0.14 -15.84
C THR A 156 -9.88 -1.03 -16.57
N THR A 157 -8.97 -1.75 -15.90
CA THR A 157 -8.34 -2.94 -16.47
C THR A 157 -9.35 -4.08 -16.55
N THR A 158 -10.17 -4.07 -17.59
CA THR A 158 -11.22 -5.06 -17.88
C THR A 158 -10.82 -6.09 -18.93
N GLY A 159 -9.53 -6.28 -19.13
CA GLY A 159 -9.01 -7.24 -20.13
C GLY A 159 -9.51 -8.65 -19.85
N THR A 160 -10.43 -9.13 -20.70
CA THR A 160 -10.83 -10.54 -20.72
C THR A 160 -9.73 -11.33 -21.45
N HIS A 161 -8.84 -11.92 -20.68
CA HIS A 161 -7.87 -12.87 -21.24
C HIS A 161 -8.47 -14.29 -21.18
N PRO A 162 -8.30 -15.15 -22.23
CA PRO A 162 -8.80 -16.52 -22.23
C PRO A 162 -8.35 -17.32 -21.00
N ASP A 163 -7.14 -17.05 -20.52
CA ASP A 163 -6.55 -17.67 -19.33
C ASP A 163 -6.82 -16.90 -18.01
N ALA A 164 -7.68 -15.87 -18.04
CA ALA A 164 -8.04 -15.16 -16.82
C ALA A 164 -8.74 -16.11 -15.83
N SER A 165 -8.26 -16.10 -14.59
CA SER A 165 -8.84 -16.87 -13.49
C SER A 165 -9.57 -15.95 -12.51
N LYS A 166 -10.66 -16.43 -11.94
CA LYS A 166 -11.37 -15.74 -10.87
C LYS A 166 -10.68 -16.05 -9.53
N TRP A 167 -10.67 -15.09 -8.59
CA TRP A 167 -9.98 -15.21 -7.30
C TRP A 167 -10.33 -16.49 -6.52
N TYR A 168 -11.58 -16.98 -6.60
CA TYR A 168 -12.01 -18.20 -5.93
C TYR A 168 -11.53 -19.51 -6.60
N GLN A 169 -10.93 -19.41 -7.78
CA GLN A 169 -10.34 -20.54 -8.49
C GLN A 169 -8.89 -20.80 -8.07
N TRP A 170 -8.22 -19.82 -7.48
CA TRP A 170 -6.81 -19.90 -7.06
C TRP A 170 -6.55 -20.95 -5.99
N PRO A 171 -7.38 -21.07 -4.90
CA PRO A 171 -7.14 -22.10 -3.89
C PRO A 171 -7.24 -23.54 -4.42
N LEU A 172 -7.91 -23.72 -5.55
CA LEU A 172 -8.16 -25.04 -6.17
C LEU A 172 -7.32 -25.25 -7.43
N ASP A 173 -6.46 -24.32 -7.76
CA ASP A 173 -5.58 -24.32 -8.94
C ASP A 173 -6.31 -24.73 -10.25
N LYS A 174 -7.55 -24.27 -10.41
CA LYS A 174 -8.41 -24.64 -11.55
C LYS A 174 -7.97 -24.09 -12.88
N LYS A 175 -7.19 -23.01 -12.88
CA LYS A 175 -6.59 -22.42 -14.07
C LYS A 175 -5.16 -22.01 -13.78
N PRO A 176 -4.18 -22.64 -14.42
CA PRO A 176 -2.78 -22.24 -14.31
C PRO A 176 -2.55 -20.85 -14.85
N VAL A 177 -1.57 -20.13 -14.30
CA VAL A 177 -1.18 -18.81 -14.82
C VAL A 177 -0.33 -19.02 -16.06
N TRP A 178 -0.79 -18.49 -17.19
CA TRP A 178 0.00 -18.47 -18.40
C TRP A 178 1.17 -17.51 -18.23
N TYR A 179 2.37 -18.04 -18.30
CA TYR A 179 3.59 -17.29 -18.01
C TYR A 179 4.32 -16.85 -19.28
N TRP A 180 4.39 -17.73 -20.26
CA TRP A 180 5.11 -17.48 -21.49
C TRP A 180 4.65 -18.37 -22.63
N SER A 181 4.66 -17.83 -23.85
CA SER A 181 4.45 -18.63 -25.08
C SER A 181 5.45 -18.25 -26.16
N LYS A 182 5.87 -19.22 -26.92
CA LYS A 182 6.57 -19.03 -28.18
C LYS A 182 5.84 -19.82 -29.26
N SER A 183 5.46 -19.16 -30.34
CA SER A 183 4.88 -19.79 -31.49
C SER A 183 5.84 -19.61 -32.67
N ASP A 184 6.21 -20.70 -33.31
CA ASP A 184 6.92 -20.73 -34.57
C ASP A 184 6.01 -21.38 -35.61
N SER A 185 6.27 -21.24 -36.90
CA SER A 185 5.41 -21.70 -38.01
C SER A 185 5.00 -23.17 -37.95
N GLN A 186 5.69 -23.98 -37.17
CA GLN A 186 5.41 -25.43 -37.04
C GLN A 186 5.22 -25.93 -35.59
N LYS A 187 5.54 -25.14 -34.56
CA LYS A 187 5.47 -25.56 -33.16
C LYS A 187 5.09 -24.38 -32.25
N SER A 188 4.23 -24.65 -31.27
CA SER A 188 3.97 -23.74 -30.18
C SER A 188 4.42 -24.36 -28.85
N ALA A 189 5.11 -23.57 -28.02
CA ALA A 189 5.48 -23.96 -26.66
C ALA A 189 4.89 -22.95 -25.67
N ASN A 190 4.27 -23.45 -24.60
CA ASN A 190 3.69 -22.64 -23.55
C ASN A 190 4.26 -23.06 -22.20
N ILE A 191 4.53 -22.08 -21.33
CA ILE A 191 4.90 -22.31 -19.94
C ILE A 191 3.77 -21.80 -19.06
N TYR A 192 3.24 -22.69 -18.21
CA TYR A 192 2.23 -22.38 -17.21
C TYR A 192 2.80 -22.50 -15.82
N PHE A 193 2.46 -21.56 -14.96
CA PHE A 193 2.74 -21.65 -13.53
C PHE A 193 1.55 -22.33 -12.86
N VAL A 194 1.82 -23.44 -12.21
CA VAL A 194 0.84 -24.24 -11.45
C VAL A 194 1.25 -24.13 -9.98
N GLY A 195 0.31 -23.84 -9.10
CA GLY A 195 0.54 -23.87 -7.66
C GLY A 195 0.72 -25.32 -7.17
N ASN A 196 1.48 -25.52 -6.10
CA ASN A 196 1.60 -26.80 -5.39
C ASN A 196 0.54 -26.93 -4.32
#